data_f1f4c2f9e7d8a49a3114d95ae4a6db8b
#
_entry.id   f1f4c2f9e7d8a49a3114d95ae4a6db8b
#
_cell.length_a   1.000
_cell.length_b   1.000
_cell.length_c   1.000
_cell.angle_alpha   90.00
_cell.angle_beta   90.00
_cell.angle_gamma   90.00
#
_symmetry.space_group_name_H-M   'P 1'
#
loop_
_entity.id
_entity.type
_entity.pdbx_description
1 polymer ?
#
loop_
_entity_poly.entity_id
_entity_poly.type
_entity_poly.pdbx_seq_one_letter_code
_entity_poly.pdbx_strand_id
1 'polypeptide(L)'
;MDQKREVLYQKWRPKYFKDVVGQEHITNTLKNSLIRKRFSHAYLFTGPRGVGKTTTARIMAKALNVDIDNIGEPNLDSEISKLIDESKFLDLIEIDAASNRRIDDIRSLLDNIQFMPSMGKYKVYIIDEVHMLTNEAFNALLKTLEEPPPQIIMILATTEYQKLPETIISRCQRYDFR
;
A
#
# COMPACT_ATOMS: atom_id res chain seq x y z
N MET A 1 20.16 -28.92 -0.53
CA MET A 1 19.71 -27.85 -1.45
C MET A 1 18.20 -27.79 -1.40
N ASP A 2 17.65 -27.03 -0.47
CA ASP A 2 16.20 -26.84 -0.37
C ASP A 2 15.76 -25.83 -1.41
N GLN A 3 15.21 -26.32 -2.53
CA GLN A 3 14.40 -25.48 -3.42
C GLN A 3 13.11 -25.14 -2.64
N LYS A 4 13.08 -23.96 -1.98
CA LYS A 4 11.82 -23.35 -1.54
C LYS A 4 10.90 -23.34 -2.74
N ARG A 5 9.82 -24.10 -2.70
CA ARG A 5 8.74 -24.05 -3.68
C ARG A 5 8.14 -22.65 -3.61
N GLU A 6 8.64 -21.74 -4.42
CA GLU A 6 7.99 -20.43 -4.62
C GLU A 6 6.59 -20.70 -5.16
N VAL A 7 5.60 -20.19 -4.45
CA VAL A 7 4.20 -20.36 -4.85
C VAL A 7 3.99 -19.57 -6.14
N LEU A 8 3.42 -20.18 -7.17
CA LEU A 8 3.31 -19.64 -8.52
C LEU A 8 2.80 -18.18 -8.58
N TYR A 9 1.86 -17.80 -7.71
CA TYR A 9 1.33 -16.44 -7.67
C TYR A 9 2.35 -15.38 -7.20
N GLN A 10 3.38 -15.76 -6.45
CA GLN A 10 4.46 -14.85 -6.05
C GLN A 10 5.46 -14.65 -7.19
N LYS A 11 5.76 -15.71 -7.92
CA LYS A 11 6.69 -15.69 -9.06
C LYS A 11 6.20 -14.80 -10.20
N TRP A 12 4.88 -14.77 -10.46
CA TRP A 12 4.27 -14.03 -11.56
C TRP A 12 3.62 -12.70 -11.13
N ARG A 13 3.84 -12.26 -9.90
CA ARG A 13 3.32 -10.97 -9.42
C ARG A 13 4.00 -9.82 -10.18
N PRO A 14 3.25 -8.89 -10.78
CA PRO A 14 3.80 -7.70 -11.43
C PRO A 14 4.78 -6.97 -10.52
N LYS A 15 5.90 -6.54 -11.08
CA LYS A 15 6.97 -5.82 -10.36
C LYS A 15 7.07 -4.36 -10.76
N TYR A 16 6.54 -4.02 -11.92
CA TYR A 16 6.44 -2.67 -12.47
C TYR A 16 4.99 -2.26 -12.65
N PHE A 17 4.73 -0.95 -12.67
CA PHE A 17 3.39 -0.43 -12.98
C PHE A 17 2.92 -0.84 -14.38
N LYS A 18 3.82 -0.88 -15.36
CA LYS A 18 3.51 -1.30 -16.73
C LYS A 18 3.02 -2.74 -16.84
N ASP A 19 3.34 -3.59 -15.87
CA ASP A 19 2.97 -4.99 -15.87
C ASP A 19 1.57 -5.22 -15.24
N VAL A 20 0.96 -4.17 -14.68
CA VAL A 20 -0.40 -4.22 -14.13
C VAL A 20 -1.41 -4.01 -15.25
N VAL A 21 -1.86 -5.11 -15.84
CA VAL A 21 -2.73 -5.10 -17.02
C VAL A 21 -4.13 -4.55 -16.72
N GLY A 22 -4.66 -3.71 -17.60
CA GLY A 22 -6.04 -3.21 -17.54
C GLY A 22 -6.25 -2.05 -16.56
N GLN A 23 -5.17 -1.51 -15.96
CA GLN A 23 -5.25 -0.43 -14.98
C GLN A 23 -4.42 0.80 -15.38
N GLU A 24 -4.21 1.00 -16.69
CA GLU A 24 -3.31 2.03 -17.22
C GLU A 24 -3.69 3.44 -16.76
N HIS A 25 -4.99 3.72 -16.61
CA HIS A 25 -5.49 5.00 -16.10
C HIS A 25 -5.03 5.27 -14.66
N ILE A 26 -4.93 4.24 -13.81
CA ILE A 26 -4.44 4.32 -12.44
C ILE A 26 -2.92 4.40 -12.42
N THR A 27 -2.26 3.45 -13.06
CA THR A 27 -0.79 3.34 -13.03
C THR A 27 -0.11 4.57 -13.62
N ASN A 28 -0.67 5.16 -14.69
CA ASN A 28 -0.15 6.40 -15.26
C ASN A 28 -0.33 7.59 -14.30
N THR A 29 -1.45 7.68 -13.61
CA THR A 29 -1.69 8.74 -12.63
C THR A 29 -0.73 8.62 -11.45
N LEU A 30 -0.52 7.42 -10.93
CA LEU A 30 0.42 7.15 -9.83
C LEU A 30 1.85 7.49 -10.25
N LYS A 31 2.30 7.01 -11.42
CA LYS A 31 3.64 7.33 -11.96
C LYS A 31 3.87 8.82 -12.08
N ASN A 32 2.91 9.55 -12.66
CA ASN A 32 3.00 10.99 -12.79
C ASN A 32 3.09 11.71 -11.43
N SER A 33 2.37 11.25 -10.42
CA SER A 33 2.45 11.81 -9.07
C SER A 33 3.83 11.58 -8.43
N LEU A 34 4.40 10.40 -8.64
CA LEU A 34 5.74 10.04 -8.16
C LEU A 34 6.84 10.87 -8.83
N ILE A 35 6.80 11.00 -10.17
CA ILE A 35 7.75 11.82 -10.93
C ILE A 35 7.71 13.28 -10.45
N ARG A 36 6.51 13.81 -10.23
CA ARG A 36 6.32 15.20 -9.78
C ARG A 36 6.56 15.37 -8.28
N LYS A 37 6.83 14.30 -7.54
CA LYS A 37 6.93 14.28 -6.06
C LYS A 37 5.71 14.92 -5.38
N ARG A 38 4.52 14.73 -5.97
CA ARG A 38 3.23 15.24 -5.48
C ARG A 38 2.29 14.06 -5.25
N PHE A 39 2.42 13.42 -4.12
CA PHE A 39 1.61 12.29 -3.73
C PHE A 39 0.93 12.53 -2.38
N SER A 40 -0.19 11.86 -2.18
CA SER A 40 -0.97 11.93 -0.95
C SER A 40 -0.36 11.06 0.16
N HIS A 41 -0.70 11.36 1.40
CA HIS A 41 -0.39 10.51 2.55
C HIS A 41 -1.35 9.31 2.68
N ALA A 42 -2.52 9.35 2.03
CA ALA A 42 -3.51 8.29 2.10
C ALA A 42 -4.15 7.99 0.74
N TYR A 43 -4.24 6.72 0.41
CA TYR A 43 -4.81 6.19 -0.82
C TYR A 43 -5.90 5.18 -0.50
N LEU A 44 -6.95 5.15 -1.31
CA LEU A 44 -8.01 4.16 -1.26
C LEU A 44 -8.13 3.47 -2.62
N PHE A 45 -7.72 2.20 -2.68
CA PHE A 45 -7.84 1.35 -3.86
C PHE A 45 -9.11 0.51 -3.76
N THR A 46 -10.05 0.74 -4.66
CA THR A 46 -11.34 0.04 -4.69
C THR A 46 -11.43 -0.84 -5.93
N GLY A 47 -12.22 -1.89 -5.87
CA GLY A 47 -12.50 -2.75 -7.03
C GLY A 47 -12.53 -4.23 -6.68
N PRO A 48 -12.92 -5.09 -7.65
CA PRO A 48 -13.06 -6.53 -7.45
C PRO A 48 -11.77 -7.20 -6.96
N ARG A 49 -11.89 -8.44 -6.50
CA ARG A 49 -10.74 -9.24 -6.13
C ARG A 49 -9.90 -9.60 -7.36
N GLY A 50 -8.57 -9.60 -7.21
CA GLY A 50 -7.67 -10.05 -8.27
C GLY A 50 -7.33 -9.03 -9.35
N VAL A 51 -7.82 -7.78 -9.26
CA VAL A 51 -7.57 -6.72 -10.27
C VAL A 51 -6.25 -5.97 -10.05
N GLY A 52 -5.43 -6.36 -9.09
CA GLY A 52 -4.09 -5.80 -8.90
C GLY A 52 -3.97 -4.72 -7.82
N LYS A 53 -4.97 -4.50 -6.94
CA LYS A 53 -4.91 -3.47 -5.87
C LYS A 53 -3.68 -3.59 -4.98
N THR A 54 -3.52 -4.73 -4.32
CA THR A 54 -2.40 -4.99 -3.39
C THR A 54 -1.06 -5.04 -4.12
N THR A 55 -1.05 -5.56 -5.35
CA THR A 55 0.14 -5.57 -6.21
C THR A 55 0.58 -4.15 -6.54
N THR A 56 -0.34 -3.29 -6.97
CA THR A 56 -0.05 -1.87 -7.28
C THR A 56 0.43 -1.13 -6.03
N ALA A 57 -0.17 -1.41 -4.85
CA ALA A 57 0.27 -0.85 -3.58
C ALA A 57 1.73 -1.21 -3.26
N ARG A 58 2.15 -2.46 -3.48
CA ARG A 58 3.56 -2.87 -3.29
C ARG A 58 4.51 -2.23 -4.29
N ILE A 59 4.11 -2.10 -5.56
CA ILE A 59 4.91 -1.38 -6.57
C ILE A 59 5.08 0.09 -6.16
N MET A 60 4.02 0.71 -5.67
CA MET A 60 4.05 2.08 -5.17
C MET A 60 4.98 2.20 -3.94
N ALA A 61 4.94 1.26 -3.01
CA ALA A 61 5.86 1.24 -1.86
C ALA A 61 7.34 1.15 -2.29
N LYS A 62 7.65 0.39 -3.35
CA LYS A 62 8.98 0.38 -3.96
C LYS A 62 9.32 1.75 -4.53
N ALA A 63 8.48 2.28 -5.41
CA ALA A 63 8.72 3.55 -6.10
C ALA A 63 8.88 4.75 -5.15
N LEU A 64 8.26 4.71 -3.97
CA LEU A 64 8.43 5.71 -2.91
C LEU A 64 9.80 5.60 -2.22
N ASN A 65 10.40 4.41 -2.19
CA ASN A 65 11.60 4.13 -1.38
C ASN A 65 12.88 3.91 -2.18
N VAL A 66 12.78 3.80 -3.51
CA VAL A 66 13.93 3.66 -4.41
C VAL A 66 13.94 4.77 -5.45
N ASP A 67 15.00 4.85 -6.23
CA ASP A 67 15.02 5.74 -7.38
C ASP A 67 14.09 5.21 -8.46
N ILE A 68 13.37 6.12 -9.09
CA ILE A 68 12.48 5.84 -10.21
C ILE A 68 13.12 6.35 -11.50
N ASP A 69 12.81 5.71 -12.60
CA ASP A 69 13.22 6.18 -13.91
C ASP A 69 12.37 7.39 -14.38
N ASN A 70 12.66 7.90 -15.58
CA ASN A 70 11.99 9.06 -16.17
C ASN A 70 10.50 8.80 -16.50
N ILE A 71 10.05 7.57 -16.49
CA ILE A 71 8.66 7.16 -16.69
C ILE A 71 7.96 6.71 -15.41
N GLY A 72 8.62 6.81 -14.25
CA GLY A 72 8.05 6.56 -12.93
C GLY A 72 8.06 5.09 -12.50
N GLU A 73 8.89 4.25 -13.12
CA GLU A 73 9.03 2.86 -12.69
C GLU A 73 10.14 2.71 -11.64
N PRO A 74 9.96 1.84 -10.62
CA PRO A 74 10.95 1.65 -9.56
C PRO A 74 12.18 0.88 -10.05
N ASN A 75 13.34 1.22 -9.51
CA ASN A 75 14.57 0.45 -9.72
C ASN A 75 14.50 -0.89 -8.97
N LEU A 76 14.34 -1.99 -9.70
CA LEU A 76 14.25 -3.34 -9.12
C LEU A 76 15.61 -3.92 -8.68
N ASP A 77 16.72 -3.38 -9.15
CA ASP A 77 18.07 -3.86 -8.78
C ASP A 77 18.48 -3.33 -7.40
N SER A 78 17.76 -2.36 -6.85
CA SER A 78 18.03 -1.83 -5.52
C SER A 78 17.83 -2.88 -4.44
N GLU A 79 18.60 -2.79 -3.37
CA GLU A 79 18.47 -3.66 -2.20
C GLU A 79 17.06 -3.57 -1.57
N ILE A 80 16.50 -2.36 -1.48
CA ILE A 80 15.15 -2.13 -0.94
C ILE A 80 14.10 -2.86 -1.78
N SER A 81 14.17 -2.80 -3.12
CA SER A 81 13.24 -3.52 -3.99
C SER A 81 13.27 -5.03 -3.75
N LYS A 82 14.47 -5.59 -3.59
CA LYS A 82 14.65 -7.01 -3.27
C LYS A 82 14.09 -7.38 -1.90
N LEU A 83 14.33 -6.55 -0.88
CA LEU A 83 13.78 -6.75 0.46
C LEU A 83 12.24 -6.68 0.46
N ILE A 84 11.63 -5.80 -0.34
CA ILE A 84 10.17 -5.73 -0.49
C ILE A 84 9.64 -7.01 -1.15
N ASP A 85 10.29 -7.49 -2.20
CA ASP A 85 9.89 -8.74 -2.88
C ASP A 85 9.98 -9.95 -1.95
N GLU A 86 10.99 -9.98 -1.08
CA GLU A 86 11.19 -11.02 -0.08
C GLU A 86 10.34 -10.83 1.20
N SER A 87 9.54 -9.77 1.28
CA SER A 87 8.77 -9.39 2.48
C SER A 87 9.63 -9.19 3.73
N LYS A 88 10.84 -8.64 3.56
CA LYS A 88 11.82 -8.37 4.62
C LYS A 88 12.05 -6.86 4.86
N PHE A 89 11.44 -6.00 4.07
CA PHE A 89 11.57 -4.55 4.23
C PHE A 89 10.75 -4.06 5.41
N LEU A 90 11.43 -3.56 6.46
CA LEU A 90 10.80 -3.21 7.74
C LEU A 90 9.84 -2.00 7.65
N ASP A 91 10.05 -1.12 6.68
CA ASP A 91 9.21 0.06 6.49
C ASP A 91 8.02 -0.18 5.53
N LEU A 92 7.76 -1.44 5.15
CA LEU A 92 6.53 -1.87 4.52
C LEU A 92 5.76 -2.82 5.44
N ILE A 93 4.63 -2.36 5.96
CA ILE A 93 3.77 -3.12 6.84
C ILE A 93 2.48 -3.46 6.08
N GLU A 94 2.26 -4.76 5.86
CA GLU A 94 1.06 -5.26 5.18
C GLU A 94 0.16 -5.97 6.18
N ILE A 95 -1.11 -5.59 6.21
CA ILE A 95 -2.14 -6.14 7.08
C ILE A 95 -3.34 -6.54 6.24
N ASP A 96 -3.81 -7.76 6.46
CA ASP A 96 -5.11 -8.22 6.00
C ASP A 96 -6.14 -7.98 7.12
N ALA A 97 -7.03 -7.02 6.90
CA ALA A 97 -8.09 -6.71 7.87
C ALA A 97 -9.11 -7.85 8.04
N ALA A 98 -9.18 -8.81 7.10
CA ALA A 98 -9.99 -10.00 7.28
C ALA A 98 -9.48 -10.88 8.43
N SER A 99 -8.17 -10.89 8.67
CA SER A 99 -7.51 -11.63 9.76
C SER A 99 -7.25 -10.77 10.99
N ASN A 100 -7.09 -9.43 10.83
CA ASN A 100 -6.72 -8.46 11.87
C ASN A 100 -7.81 -7.40 12.04
N ARG A 101 -8.99 -7.79 12.51
CA ARG A 101 -10.19 -6.93 12.56
C ARG A 101 -10.29 -6.07 13.82
N ARG A 102 -9.63 -6.48 14.89
CA ARG A 102 -9.83 -5.92 16.22
C ARG A 102 -9.08 -4.61 16.40
N ILE A 103 -9.59 -3.79 17.31
CA ILE A 103 -8.95 -2.51 17.65
C ILE A 103 -7.51 -2.69 18.15
N ASP A 104 -7.23 -3.75 18.87
CA ASP A 104 -5.89 -4.00 19.43
C ASP A 104 -4.86 -4.29 18.35
N ASP A 105 -5.27 -4.97 17.26
CA ASP A 105 -4.41 -5.21 16.09
C ASP A 105 -4.04 -3.88 15.42
N ILE A 106 -5.02 -2.98 15.25
CA ILE A 106 -4.82 -1.66 14.65
C ILE A 106 -4.07 -0.72 15.60
N ARG A 107 -4.35 -0.74 16.91
CA ARG A 107 -3.61 0.07 17.89
C ARG A 107 -2.14 -0.28 17.90
N SER A 108 -1.80 -1.56 17.93
CA SER A 108 -0.39 -2.01 17.88
C SER A 108 0.32 -1.52 16.61
N LEU A 109 -0.40 -1.45 15.49
CA LEU A 109 0.09 -0.88 14.25
C LEU A 109 0.30 0.65 14.38
N LEU A 110 -0.70 1.35 14.92
CA LEU A 110 -0.69 2.80 15.05
C LEU A 110 0.35 3.29 16.07
N ASP A 111 0.63 2.52 17.12
CA ASP A 111 1.70 2.82 18.08
C ASP A 111 3.08 2.87 17.40
N ASN A 112 3.29 2.08 16.36
CA ASN A 112 4.51 2.07 15.57
C ASN A 112 4.56 3.16 14.48
N ILE A 113 3.45 3.83 14.22
CA ILE A 113 3.36 4.81 13.14
C ILE A 113 4.12 6.11 13.46
N GLN A 114 4.31 6.41 14.74
CA GLN A 114 5.02 7.61 15.20
C GLN A 114 6.54 7.52 14.99
N PHE A 115 7.07 6.32 14.74
CA PHE A 115 8.49 6.13 14.52
C PHE A 115 8.85 6.39 13.06
N MET A 116 9.95 7.12 12.87
CA MET A 116 10.53 7.37 11.54
C MET A 116 10.83 6.07 10.79
N PRO A 117 10.86 6.10 9.45
CA PRO A 117 11.37 4.98 8.67
C PRO A 117 12.77 4.58 9.13
N SER A 118 13.04 3.27 9.20
CA SER A 118 14.32 2.73 9.65
C SER A 118 15.30 2.47 8.52
N MET A 119 14.80 2.16 7.33
CA MET A 119 15.58 1.78 6.15
C MET A 119 15.25 2.64 4.93
N GLY A 120 13.99 3.01 4.76
CA GLY A 120 13.46 3.70 3.59
C GLY A 120 13.32 5.21 3.75
N LYS A 121 12.85 5.85 2.68
CA LYS A 121 12.44 7.27 2.68
C LYS A 121 11.06 7.43 3.30
N TYR A 122 10.18 6.46 3.08
CA TYR A 122 8.80 6.43 3.55
C TYR A 122 8.48 5.10 4.21
N LYS A 123 7.69 5.16 5.28
CA LYS A 123 7.09 4.00 5.91
C LYS A 123 5.68 3.82 5.34
N VAL A 124 5.43 2.68 4.72
CA VAL A 124 4.20 2.41 3.96
C VAL A 124 3.38 1.35 4.67
N TYR A 125 2.12 1.67 4.92
CA TYR A 125 1.14 0.76 5.49
C TYR A 125 0.13 0.36 4.42
N ILE A 126 0.02 -0.92 4.13
CA ILE A 126 -1.00 -1.49 3.24
C ILE A 126 -2.01 -2.24 4.10
N ILE A 127 -3.27 -1.79 4.11
CA ILE A 127 -4.36 -2.46 4.80
C ILE A 127 -5.31 -3.02 3.75
N ASP A 128 -5.24 -4.32 3.54
CA ASP A 128 -6.10 -5.02 2.58
C ASP A 128 -7.44 -5.38 3.22
N GLU A 129 -8.51 -5.39 2.41
CA GLU A 129 -9.90 -5.63 2.84
C GLU A 129 -10.31 -4.75 4.02
N VAL A 130 -9.95 -3.48 3.96
CA VAL A 130 -10.12 -2.51 5.07
C VAL A 130 -11.57 -2.38 5.57
N HIS A 131 -12.58 -2.70 4.73
CA HIS A 131 -13.99 -2.74 5.13
C HIS A 131 -14.31 -3.77 6.22
N MET A 132 -13.39 -4.71 6.48
CA MET A 132 -13.54 -5.73 7.52
C MET A 132 -13.15 -5.25 8.92
N LEU A 133 -12.59 -4.04 9.06
CA LEU A 133 -12.26 -3.45 10.35
C LEU A 133 -13.52 -3.16 11.19
N THR A 134 -13.38 -3.20 12.51
CA THR A 134 -14.43 -2.75 13.43
C THR A 134 -14.56 -1.23 13.42
N ASN A 135 -15.69 -0.70 13.90
CA ASN A 135 -15.90 0.75 14.01
C ASN A 135 -14.85 1.42 14.91
N GLU A 136 -14.45 0.76 15.99
CA GLU A 136 -13.41 1.25 16.90
C GLU A 136 -12.05 1.32 16.19
N ALA A 137 -11.73 0.34 15.35
CA ALA A 137 -10.51 0.33 14.55
C ALA A 137 -10.52 1.46 13.49
N PHE A 138 -11.67 1.71 12.83
CA PHE A 138 -11.81 2.86 11.94
C PHE A 138 -11.59 4.18 12.67
N ASN A 139 -12.15 4.36 13.85
CA ASN A 139 -11.98 5.59 14.64
C ASN A 139 -10.52 5.81 15.06
N ALA A 140 -9.79 4.74 15.38
CA ALA A 140 -8.36 4.82 15.67
C ALA A 140 -7.55 5.23 14.41
N LEU A 141 -7.91 4.68 13.25
CA LEU A 141 -7.27 4.98 11.96
C LEU A 141 -7.52 6.42 11.51
N LEU A 142 -8.74 6.96 11.76
CA LEU A 142 -9.12 8.33 11.42
C LEU A 142 -8.17 9.38 11.99
N LYS A 143 -7.71 9.20 13.22
CA LYS A 143 -6.77 10.11 13.87
C LYS A 143 -5.48 10.28 13.05
N THR A 144 -4.95 9.17 12.55
CA THR A 144 -3.75 9.17 11.71
C THR A 144 -4.02 9.75 10.31
N LEU A 145 -5.21 9.53 9.74
CA LEU A 145 -5.59 10.10 8.45
C LEU A 145 -5.82 11.62 8.51
N GLU A 146 -6.23 12.15 9.66
CA GLU A 146 -6.43 13.58 9.89
C GLU A 146 -5.11 14.32 10.13
N GLU A 147 -4.22 13.72 10.90
CA GLU A 147 -2.92 14.29 11.27
C GLU A 147 -1.81 13.27 10.96
N PRO A 148 -1.53 13.02 9.66
CA PRO A 148 -0.54 12.03 9.28
C PRO A 148 0.85 12.47 9.71
N PRO A 149 1.64 11.60 10.38
CA PRO A 149 3.05 11.88 10.63
C PRO A 149 3.81 12.04 9.31
N PRO A 150 4.86 12.87 9.26
CA PRO A 150 5.69 12.98 8.08
C PRO A 150 6.28 11.63 7.68
N GLN A 151 6.44 11.39 6.37
CA GLN A 151 7.02 10.18 5.80
C GLN A 151 6.18 8.89 6.01
N ILE A 152 4.92 9.02 6.42
CA ILE A 152 3.97 7.91 6.50
C ILE A 152 3.03 7.96 5.29
N ILE A 153 2.90 6.82 4.62
CA ILE A 153 1.95 6.65 3.51
C ILE A 153 1.03 5.47 3.86
N MET A 154 -0.27 5.70 3.77
CA MET A 154 -1.28 4.66 4.00
C MET A 154 -1.97 4.31 2.68
N ILE A 155 -2.05 3.02 2.37
CA ILE A 155 -2.75 2.50 1.20
C ILE A 155 -3.81 1.52 1.69
N LEU A 156 -5.06 1.94 1.61
CA LEU A 156 -6.21 1.13 1.99
C LEU A 156 -6.76 0.45 0.74
N ALA A 157 -7.01 -0.85 0.79
CA ALA A 157 -7.60 -1.60 -0.32
C ALA A 157 -8.91 -2.24 0.12
N THR A 158 -9.91 -2.24 -0.75
CA THR A 158 -11.23 -2.82 -0.46
C THR A 158 -11.92 -3.32 -1.71
N THR A 159 -12.68 -4.40 -1.56
CA THR A 159 -13.64 -4.88 -2.56
C THR A 159 -15.02 -4.25 -2.39
N GLU A 160 -15.30 -3.64 -1.24
CA GLU A 160 -16.62 -3.14 -0.84
C GLU A 160 -16.53 -1.72 -0.26
N TYR A 161 -16.17 -0.73 -1.10
CA TYR A 161 -15.98 0.64 -0.64
C TYR A 161 -17.25 1.25 0.00
N GLN A 162 -18.43 0.82 -0.42
CA GLN A 162 -19.72 1.28 0.11
C GLN A 162 -19.92 0.93 1.59
N LYS A 163 -19.13 0.00 2.14
CA LYS A 163 -19.12 -0.34 3.57
C LYS A 163 -18.20 0.54 4.40
N LEU A 164 -17.40 1.38 3.74
CA LEU A 164 -16.48 2.27 4.45
C LEU A 164 -17.21 3.52 4.95
N PRO A 165 -16.85 4.02 6.14
CA PRO A 165 -17.31 5.32 6.60
C PRO A 165 -16.89 6.44 5.65
N GLU A 166 -17.80 7.38 5.39
CA GLU A 166 -17.52 8.56 4.55
C GLU A 166 -16.33 9.36 5.09
N THR A 167 -16.15 9.37 6.39
CA THR A 167 -15.02 10.01 7.07
C THR A 167 -13.65 9.44 6.67
N ILE A 168 -13.57 8.15 6.34
CA ILE A 168 -12.38 7.51 5.79
C ILE A 168 -12.22 7.86 4.32
N ILE A 169 -13.29 7.71 3.52
CA ILE A 169 -13.28 7.94 2.07
C ILE A 169 -12.83 9.36 1.74
N SER A 170 -13.37 10.35 2.44
CA SER A 170 -13.08 11.77 2.19
C SER A 170 -11.63 12.20 2.48
N ARG A 171 -10.88 11.39 3.22
CA ARG A 171 -9.47 11.67 3.58
C ARG A 171 -8.46 10.94 2.70
N CYS A 172 -8.94 10.09 1.80
CA CYS A 172 -8.09 9.29 0.92
C CYS A 172 -8.22 9.73 -0.54
N GLN A 173 -7.12 9.67 -1.27
CA GLN A 173 -7.16 9.76 -2.72
C GLN A 173 -7.63 8.42 -3.29
N ARG A 174 -8.82 8.41 -3.88
CA ARG A 174 -9.48 7.18 -4.36
C ARG A 174 -9.05 6.83 -5.78
N TYR A 175 -8.86 5.52 -6.00
CA TYR A 175 -8.59 4.90 -7.30
C TYR A 175 -9.47 3.66 -7.48
N ASP A 176 -10.26 3.66 -8.56
CA ASP A 176 -11.22 2.59 -8.86
C ASP A 176 -10.64 1.63 -9.89
N PHE A 177 -10.20 0.47 -9.42
CA PHE A 177 -9.71 -0.64 -10.24
C PHE A 177 -10.89 -1.38 -10.89
N ARG A 178 -10.69 -1.85 -12.13
CA ARG A 178 -11.72 -2.50 -12.94
C ARG A 178 -11.32 -3.89 -13.39
#